data_d972fc8d04c6a6be247e8505ddf84fca
#
_entry.id   d972fc8d04c6a6be247e8505ddf84fca
#
_cell.length_a   1.000
_cell.length_b   1.000
_cell.length_c   1.000
_cell.angle_alpha   90.00
_cell.angle_beta   90.00
_cell.angle_gamma   90.00
#
_symmetry.space_group_name_H-M   'P 1'
#
loop_
_entity.id
_entity.type
_entity.pdbx_description
1 polymer ?
#
loop_
_entity_poly.entity_id
_entity_poly.type
_entity_poly.pdbx_seq_one_letter_code
_entity_poly.pdbx_strand_id
1 'polypeptide(L)'
;MLAAAKGLLGHVPLYVTLQRGLGADRLRYRCLDELSLADGDTVIDVGCGPAYYFERLPRVRYYGFDTAPRYIEYARNRWGSDRAEFRCEVFGAEHLSQVPPADAVLLLGLLHHLSDEESRHVLRVAARALAPGGRVIAVDTCYEPRQGRISRWMSDNDRGEHVREPAGFTALARESFEEVDGEIIDDVTRIPSSFWLMRMRKPLH
;
A
#
# COMPACT_ATOMS: atom_id res chain seq x y z
N MET A 1 -27.76 -8.83 3.70
CA MET A 1 -26.83 -8.20 4.65
C MET A 1 -25.52 -7.71 4.00
N LEU A 2 -24.88 -8.48 3.11
CA LEU A 2 -23.65 -8.06 2.40
C LEU A 2 -23.80 -6.81 1.50
N ALA A 3 -24.95 -6.63 0.84
CA ALA A 3 -25.19 -5.47 -0.02
C ALA A 3 -25.35 -4.15 0.78
N ALA A 4 -25.96 -4.21 1.97
CA ALA A 4 -26.10 -3.06 2.86
C ALA A 4 -24.74 -2.64 3.46
N ALA A 5 -23.84 -3.59 3.75
CA ALA A 5 -22.48 -3.31 4.19
C ALA A 5 -21.65 -2.64 3.09
N LYS A 6 -21.84 -3.02 1.82
CA LYS A 6 -21.18 -2.35 0.67
C LYS A 6 -21.63 -0.89 0.51
N GLY A 7 -22.89 -0.55 0.79
CA GLY A 7 -23.38 0.83 0.76
C GLY A 7 -22.87 1.69 1.93
N LEU A 8 -22.77 1.14 3.13
CA LEU A 8 -22.25 1.84 4.32
C LEU A 8 -20.76 2.20 4.18
N LEU A 9 -19.97 1.37 3.52
CA LEU A 9 -18.56 1.62 3.21
C LEU A 9 -18.37 2.66 2.09
N GLY A 10 -19.46 3.19 1.53
CA GLY A 10 -19.49 4.32 0.61
C GLY A 10 -19.12 5.66 1.25
N HIS A 11 -19.27 5.80 2.58
CA HIS A 11 -18.85 6.98 3.32
C HIS A 11 -17.40 6.85 3.79
N VAL A 12 -16.49 7.60 3.16
CA VAL A 12 -15.05 7.54 3.45
C VAL A 12 -14.71 7.74 4.93
N PRO A 13 -15.32 8.70 5.66
CA PRO A 13 -15.09 8.85 7.10
C PRO A 13 -15.43 7.60 7.91
N LEU A 14 -16.53 6.92 7.56
CA LEU A 14 -16.91 5.67 8.23
C LEU A 14 -15.92 4.53 7.92
N TYR A 15 -15.48 4.43 6.67
CA TYR A 15 -14.42 3.48 6.27
C TYR A 15 -13.14 3.72 7.07
N VAL A 16 -12.66 4.97 7.15
CA VAL A 16 -11.46 5.33 7.93
C VAL A 16 -11.63 4.98 9.41
N THR A 17 -12.79 5.31 10.00
CA THR A 17 -13.09 4.99 11.41
C THR A 17 -13.10 3.48 11.64
N LEU A 18 -13.67 2.70 10.72
CA LEU A 18 -13.69 1.24 10.79
C LEU A 18 -12.27 0.67 10.70
N GLN A 19 -11.46 1.14 9.74
CA GLN A 19 -10.07 0.70 9.57
C GLN A 19 -9.24 0.98 10.85
N ARG A 20 -9.36 2.18 11.42
CA ARG A 20 -8.74 2.53 12.71
C ARG A 20 -9.26 1.65 13.84
N GLY A 21 -10.58 1.43 13.88
CA GLY A 21 -11.22 0.56 14.87
C GLY A 21 -10.75 -0.90 14.79
N LEU A 22 -10.40 -1.39 13.61
CA LEU A 22 -9.85 -2.74 13.40
C LEU A 22 -8.34 -2.82 13.61
N GLY A 23 -7.65 -1.69 13.79
CA GLY A 23 -6.20 -1.64 13.99
C GLY A 23 -5.38 -1.65 12.69
N ALA A 24 -6.01 -1.44 11.55
CA ALA A 24 -5.31 -1.39 10.26
C ALA A 24 -4.33 -0.19 10.15
N ASP A 25 -4.52 0.86 10.95
CA ASP A 25 -3.58 1.96 11.10
C ASP A 25 -2.25 1.50 11.71
N ARG A 26 -2.26 0.59 12.70
CA ARG A 26 -1.03 0.05 13.30
C ARG A 26 -0.16 -0.67 12.28
N LEU A 27 -0.79 -1.45 11.38
CA LEU A 27 -0.08 -2.12 10.29
C LEU A 27 0.61 -1.10 9.38
N ARG A 28 -0.11 -0.05 8.97
CA ARG A 28 0.44 0.98 8.11
C ARG A 28 1.53 1.79 8.81
N TYR A 29 1.34 2.15 10.07
CA TYR A 29 2.36 2.85 10.86
C TYR A 29 3.64 2.03 10.98
N ARG A 30 3.54 0.72 11.20
CA ARG A 30 4.72 -0.17 11.17
C ARG A 30 5.44 -0.10 9.83
N CYS A 31 4.71 -0.13 8.69
CA CYS A 31 5.32 0.03 7.38
C CYS A 31 6.04 1.38 7.22
N LEU A 32 5.45 2.46 7.72
CA LEU A 32 6.05 3.79 7.64
C LEU A 32 7.29 3.91 8.54
N ASP A 33 7.24 3.33 9.73
CA ASP A 33 8.38 3.33 10.67
C ASP A 33 9.61 2.59 10.08
N GLU A 34 9.38 1.51 9.31
CA GLU A 34 10.42 0.78 8.56
C GLU A 34 11.15 1.63 7.52
N LEU A 35 10.48 2.64 7.00
CA LEU A 35 11.05 3.50 5.96
C LEU A 35 12.04 4.53 6.51
N SER A 36 11.99 4.84 7.80
CA SER A 36 12.87 5.86 8.42
C SER A 36 12.94 7.14 7.56
N LEU A 37 11.78 7.65 7.14
CA LEU A 37 11.67 8.85 6.29
C LEU A 37 12.14 10.09 7.04
N ALA A 38 12.77 11.01 6.31
CA ALA A 38 13.20 12.30 6.81
C ALA A 38 12.38 13.45 6.20
N ASP A 39 12.48 14.63 6.80
CA ASP A 39 11.90 15.85 6.22
C ASP A 39 12.56 16.16 4.86
N GLY A 40 11.73 16.41 3.86
CA GLY A 40 12.16 16.68 2.49
C GLY A 40 12.18 15.47 1.56
N ASP A 41 12.09 14.24 2.10
CA ASP A 41 12.00 13.03 1.28
C ASP A 41 10.80 13.09 0.34
N THR A 42 10.91 12.44 -0.80
CA THR A 42 9.84 12.26 -1.78
C THR A 42 9.21 10.89 -1.61
N VAL A 43 7.90 10.86 -1.42
CA VAL A 43 7.11 9.63 -1.26
C VAL A 43 6.08 9.53 -2.37
N ILE A 44 6.06 8.40 -3.07
CA ILE A 44 4.99 8.03 -4.00
C ILE A 44 4.16 6.92 -3.33
N ASP A 45 2.85 7.10 -3.29
CA ASP A 45 1.92 6.15 -2.66
C ASP A 45 0.90 5.66 -3.68
N VAL A 46 1.04 4.42 -4.10
CA VAL A 46 0.22 3.81 -5.14
C VAL A 46 -0.90 2.99 -4.50
N GLY A 47 -2.15 3.35 -4.81
CA GLY A 47 -3.32 2.85 -4.09
C GLY A 47 -3.47 3.54 -2.73
N CYS A 48 -3.21 4.84 -2.67
CA CYS A 48 -3.18 5.59 -1.41
C CYS A 48 -4.52 5.62 -0.67
N GLY A 49 -5.63 5.32 -1.35
CA GLY A 49 -6.96 5.43 -0.79
C GLY A 49 -7.23 6.83 -0.22
N PRO A 50 -7.86 6.95 0.96
CA PRO A 50 -8.07 8.22 1.65
C PRO A 50 -6.83 8.76 2.36
N ALA A 51 -5.67 8.12 2.24
CA ALA A 51 -4.37 8.47 2.83
C ALA A 51 -4.47 8.83 4.34
N TYR A 52 -5.28 8.10 5.11
CA TYR A 52 -5.57 8.44 6.52
C TYR A 52 -4.37 8.32 7.45
N TYR A 53 -3.27 7.71 7.00
CA TYR A 53 -1.99 7.61 7.70
C TYR A 53 -1.03 8.76 7.32
N PHE A 54 -1.40 9.66 6.41
CA PHE A 54 -0.57 10.79 5.98
C PHE A 54 -0.08 11.67 7.15
N GLU A 55 -0.91 11.84 8.19
CA GLU A 55 -0.55 12.59 9.39
C GLU A 55 0.66 12.03 10.16
N ARG A 56 1.01 10.74 9.93
CA ARG A 56 2.16 10.06 10.55
C ARG A 56 3.48 10.33 9.83
N LEU A 57 3.40 10.77 8.57
CA LEU A 57 4.60 11.06 7.78
C LEU A 57 5.30 12.33 8.28
N PRO A 58 6.63 12.38 8.24
CA PRO A 58 7.38 13.64 8.43
C PRO A 58 7.03 14.65 7.31
N ARG A 59 7.72 15.76 7.24
CA ARG A 59 7.46 16.80 6.20
C ARG A 59 7.99 16.38 4.82
N VAL A 60 7.45 15.29 4.29
CA VAL A 60 7.79 14.75 2.96
C VAL A 60 7.07 15.50 1.83
N ARG A 61 7.57 15.38 0.60
CA ARG A 61 6.82 15.65 -0.63
C ARG A 61 6.07 14.38 -1.01
N TYR A 62 4.75 14.44 -1.01
CA TYR A 62 3.90 13.26 -1.15
C TYR A 62 3.07 13.31 -2.42
N TYR A 63 3.09 12.20 -3.17
CA TYR A 63 2.33 11.99 -4.39
C TYR A 63 1.47 10.72 -4.25
N GLY A 64 0.18 10.91 -3.98
CA GLY A 64 -0.78 9.81 -3.81
C GLY A 64 -1.57 9.54 -5.08
N PHE A 65 -1.65 8.29 -5.48
CA PHE A 65 -2.42 7.82 -6.64
C PHE A 65 -3.46 6.79 -6.21
N ASP A 66 -4.70 6.95 -6.65
CA ASP A 66 -5.78 5.98 -6.45
C ASP A 66 -6.83 6.16 -7.53
N THR A 67 -7.50 5.08 -7.92
CA THR A 67 -8.53 5.12 -8.96
C THR A 67 -9.93 5.46 -8.43
N ALA A 68 -10.13 5.51 -7.11
CA ALA A 68 -11.41 5.78 -6.49
C ALA A 68 -11.62 7.30 -6.28
N PRO A 69 -12.48 7.99 -7.07
CA PRO A 69 -12.64 9.44 -7.00
C PRO A 69 -12.99 9.94 -5.58
N ARG A 70 -13.86 9.21 -4.87
CA ARG A 70 -14.28 9.55 -3.51
C ARG A 70 -13.14 9.54 -2.49
N TYR A 71 -12.15 8.64 -2.66
CA TYR A 71 -10.98 8.59 -1.79
C TYR A 71 -10.04 9.76 -2.08
N ILE A 72 -9.81 10.04 -3.33
CA ILE A 72 -8.97 11.17 -3.76
C ILE A 72 -9.60 12.50 -3.38
N GLU A 73 -10.91 12.67 -3.54
CA GLU A 73 -11.60 13.88 -3.08
C GLU A 73 -11.45 14.07 -1.56
N TYR A 74 -11.64 13.01 -0.78
CA TYR A 74 -11.43 13.04 0.66
C TYR A 74 -9.98 13.40 1.01
N ALA A 75 -9.00 12.75 0.35
CA ALA A 75 -7.59 12.98 0.61
C ALA A 75 -7.17 14.42 0.25
N ARG A 76 -7.62 14.95 -0.89
CA ARG A 76 -7.40 16.34 -1.31
C ARG A 76 -7.97 17.33 -0.29
N ASN A 77 -9.20 17.12 0.15
CA ASN A 77 -9.86 18.01 1.11
C ASN A 77 -9.23 17.96 2.51
N ARG A 78 -8.66 16.82 2.89
CA ARG A 78 -8.13 16.60 4.24
C ARG A 78 -6.65 16.88 4.35
N TRP A 79 -5.87 16.55 3.32
CA TRP A 79 -4.41 16.52 3.34
C TRP A 79 -3.76 17.36 2.24
N GLY A 80 -4.51 17.76 1.21
CA GLY A 80 -4.00 18.53 0.08
C GLY A 80 -3.29 19.81 0.55
N SER A 81 -2.07 20.02 0.06
CA SER A 81 -1.21 21.13 0.42
C SER A 81 -0.12 21.29 -0.64
N ASP A 82 0.76 22.27 -0.47
CA ASP A 82 1.95 22.47 -1.28
C ASP A 82 2.96 21.31 -1.25
N ARG A 83 2.84 20.42 -0.25
CA ARG A 83 3.67 19.21 -0.09
C ARG A 83 2.95 17.89 -0.36
N ALA A 84 1.64 17.93 -0.65
CA ALA A 84 0.86 16.71 -0.86
C ALA A 84 -0.09 16.88 -2.05
N GLU A 85 0.15 16.10 -3.09
CA GLU A 85 -0.65 16.02 -4.31
C GLU A 85 -1.35 14.66 -4.39
N PHE A 86 -2.64 14.66 -4.76
CA PHE A 86 -3.43 13.43 -4.91
C PHE A 86 -4.03 13.37 -6.30
N ARG A 87 -3.81 12.28 -7.01
CA ARG A 87 -4.25 12.06 -8.39
C ARG A 87 -5.23 10.90 -8.48
N CYS A 88 -6.36 11.13 -9.17
CA CYS A 88 -7.38 10.10 -9.40
C CYS A 88 -7.08 9.35 -10.69
N GLU A 89 -6.02 8.55 -10.68
CA GLU A 89 -5.53 7.82 -11.84
C GLU A 89 -4.64 6.64 -11.43
N VAL A 90 -4.40 5.72 -12.35
CA VAL A 90 -3.44 4.63 -12.16
C VAL A 90 -2.03 5.19 -12.27
N PHE A 91 -1.16 4.87 -11.32
CA PHE A 91 0.26 5.23 -11.43
C PHE A 91 0.95 4.40 -12.51
N GLY A 92 1.47 5.05 -13.53
CA GLY A 92 2.11 4.43 -14.69
C GLY A 92 3.42 5.11 -15.08
N ALA A 93 4.05 4.59 -16.13
CA ALA A 93 5.34 5.09 -16.62
C ALA A 93 5.30 6.56 -17.08
N GLU A 94 4.16 7.06 -17.50
CA GLU A 94 3.91 8.45 -17.90
C GLU A 94 4.11 9.43 -16.75
N HIS A 95 3.97 8.98 -15.52
CA HIS A 95 4.13 9.80 -14.32
C HIS A 95 5.59 10.00 -13.92
N LEU A 96 6.50 9.14 -14.41
CA LEU A 96 7.93 9.19 -14.05
C LEU A 96 8.62 10.52 -14.47
N SER A 97 8.06 11.22 -15.46
CA SER A 97 8.52 12.56 -15.85
C SER A 97 7.81 13.70 -15.15
N GLN A 98 6.74 13.41 -14.41
CA GLN A 98 5.86 14.40 -13.78
C GLN A 98 6.06 14.51 -12.27
N VAL A 99 6.68 13.50 -11.65
CA VAL A 99 7.00 13.46 -10.22
C VAL A 99 8.52 13.30 -10.05
N PRO A 100 9.10 13.89 -9.00
CA PRO A 100 10.52 13.68 -8.72
C PRO A 100 10.81 12.20 -8.42
N PRO A 101 12.07 11.74 -8.62
CA PRO A 101 12.48 10.42 -8.14
C PRO A 101 12.20 10.26 -6.64
N ALA A 102 11.69 9.10 -6.25
CA ALA A 102 11.18 8.85 -4.91
C ALA A 102 12.24 8.24 -3.97
N ASP A 103 12.32 8.74 -2.75
CA ASP A 103 13.08 8.11 -1.67
C ASP A 103 12.34 6.87 -1.13
N ALA A 104 10.99 6.88 -1.24
CA ALA A 104 10.17 5.73 -0.93
C ALA A 104 8.94 5.62 -1.83
N VAL A 105 8.57 4.37 -2.18
CA VAL A 105 7.29 4.04 -2.80
C VAL A 105 6.51 3.13 -1.87
N LEU A 106 5.24 3.45 -1.65
CA LEU A 106 4.31 2.70 -0.81
C LEU A 106 3.33 1.90 -1.68
N LEU A 107 3.13 0.62 -1.35
CA LEU A 107 2.14 -0.29 -1.93
C LEU A 107 1.38 -0.95 -0.77
N LEU A 108 0.53 -0.18 -0.08
CA LEU A 108 -0.08 -0.60 1.19
C LEU A 108 -1.49 -1.16 1.01
N GLY A 109 -1.60 -2.47 0.83
CA GLY A 109 -2.86 -3.17 0.57
C GLY A 109 -3.29 -3.04 -0.88
N LEU A 110 -2.37 -3.19 -1.82
CA LEU A 110 -2.61 -3.01 -3.24
C LEU A 110 -2.45 -4.31 -4.04
N LEU A 111 -1.36 -5.05 -3.82
CA LEU A 111 -0.98 -6.16 -4.72
C LEU A 111 -1.97 -7.33 -4.69
N HIS A 112 -2.70 -7.52 -3.58
CA HIS A 112 -3.75 -8.55 -3.50
C HIS A 112 -5.01 -8.21 -4.30
N HIS A 113 -5.14 -6.99 -4.82
CA HIS A 113 -6.19 -6.59 -5.76
C HIS A 113 -5.77 -6.76 -7.23
N LEU A 114 -4.50 -6.99 -7.49
CA LEU A 114 -3.91 -6.99 -8.82
C LEU A 114 -3.56 -8.41 -9.27
N SER A 115 -3.86 -8.73 -10.53
CA SER A 115 -3.36 -9.94 -11.19
C SER A 115 -1.83 -9.97 -11.17
N ASP A 116 -1.24 -11.10 -11.53
CA ASP A 116 0.23 -11.22 -11.62
C ASP A 116 0.82 -10.25 -12.64
N GLU A 117 0.16 -10.04 -13.77
CA GLU A 117 0.61 -9.11 -14.81
C GLU A 117 0.57 -7.65 -14.33
N GLU A 118 -0.54 -7.24 -13.71
CA GLU A 118 -0.68 -5.90 -13.13
C GLU A 118 0.29 -5.68 -11.98
N SER A 119 0.51 -6.69 -11.13
CA SER A 119 1.50 -6.65 -10.05
C SER A 119 2.92 -6.48 -10.60
N ARG A 120 3.31 -7.21 -11.65
CA ARG A 120 4.59 -7.02 -12.34
C ARG A 120 4.72 -5.62 -12.90
N HIS A 121 3.64 -5.12 -13.51
CA HIS A 121 3.64 -3.77 -14.09
C HIS A 121 3.88 -2.71 -13.02
N VAL A 122 3.10 -2.70 -11.94
CA VAL A 122 3.23 -1.69 -10.87
C VAL A 122 4.58 -1.78 -10.16
N LEU A 123 5.10 -2.99 -9.90
CA LEU A 123 6.41 -3.20 -9.29
C LEU A 123 7.54 -2.67 -10.19
N ARG A 124 7.47 -2.88 -11.50
CA ARG A 124 8.42 -2.34 -12.46
C ARG A 124 8.39 -0.82 -12.53
N VAL A 125 7.20 -0.22 -12.52
CA VAL A 125 7.07 1.25 -12.51
C VAL A 125 7.58 1.81 -11.18
N ALA A 126 7.25 1.18 -10.05
CA ALA A 126 7.76 1.56 -8.73
C ALA A 126 9.30 1.50 -8.68
N ALA A 127 9.91 0.45 -9.22
CA ALA A 127 11.36 0.32 -9.31
C ALA A 127 12.01 1.50 -10.08
N ARG A 128 11.42 1.86 -11.23
CA ARG A 128 11.89 2.97 -12.06
C ARG A 128 11.65 4.36 -11.45
N ALA A 129 10.71 4.47 -10.53
CA ALA A 129 10.41 5.72 -9.85
C ALA A 129 11.40 6.07 -8.73
N LEU A 130 12.23 5.11 -8.29
CA LEU A 130 13.13 5.30 -7.16
C LEU A 130 14.30 6.23 -7.49
N ALA A 131 14.63 7.08 -6.53
CA ALA A 131 15.90 7.75 -6.46
C ALA A 131 17.03 6.74 -6.11
N PRO A 132 18.30 7.07 -6.36
CA PRO A 132 19.43 6.27 -5.87
C PRO A 132 19.33 6.05 -4.35
N GLY A 133 19.32 4.77 -3.92
CA GLY A 133 19.14 4.41 -2.51
C GLY A 133 17.69 4.40 -2.01
N GLY A 134 16.74 4.73 -2.87
CA GLY A 134 15.32 4.64 -2.58
C GLY A 134 14.84 3.19 -2.36
N ARG A 135 13.67 3.04 -1.77
CA ARG A 135 13.11 1.74 -1.38
C ARG A 135 11.61 1.66 -1.58
N VAL A 136 11.11 0.46 -1.78
CA VAL A 136 9.67 0.18 -1.83
C VAL A 136 9.29 -0.64 -0.61
N ILE A 137 8.15 -0.31 -0.02
CA ILE A 137 7.50 -1.13 1.00
C ILE A 137 6.11 -1.53 0.52
N ALA A 138 5.80 -2.81 0.66
CA ALA A 138 4.48 -3.34 0.38
C ALA A 138 3.96 -4.11 1.60
N VAL A 139 2.66 -4.07 1.82
CA VAL A 139 2.00 -4.93 2.79
C VAL A 139 0.66 -5.36 2.26
N ASP A 140 0.43 -6.65 2.22
CA ASP A 140 -0.79 -7.24 1.67
C ASP A 140 -1.28 -8.40 2.55
N THR A 141 -2.60 -8.62 2.57
CA THR A 141 -3.15 -9.85 3.15
C THR A 141 -2.58 -11.06 2.43
N CYS A 142 -2.26 -12.11 3.17
CA CYS A 142 -1.62 -13.29 2.58
C CYS A 142 -2.18 -14.60 3.14
N TYR A 143 -1.90 -15.68 2.43
CA TYR A 143 -2.05 -17.03 2.94
C TYR A 143 -0.76 -17.48 3.64
N GLU A 144 -0.88 -18.12 4.79
CA GLU A 144 0.24 -18.62 5.57
C GLU A 144 -0.10 -20.01 6.12
N PRO A 145 0.82 -21.01 6.03
CA PRO A 145 0.54 -22.41 6.41
C PRO A 145 0.07 -22.60 7.85
N ARG A 146 0.50 -21.74 8.77
CA ARG A 146 0.14 -21.79 10.20
C ARG A 146 -1.01 -20.86 10.56
N GLN A 147 -1.66 -20.25 9.57
CA GLN A 147 -2.74 -19.32 9.74
C GLN A 147 -3.91 -19.94 10.50
N GLY A 148 -4.35 -19.26 11.56
CA GLY A 148 -5.53 -19.68 12.32
C GLY A 148 -6.81 -19.59 11.48
N ARG A 149 -7.85 -20.34 11.87
CA ARG A 149 -9.11 -20.43 11.11
C ARG A 149 -9.77 -19.07 10.85
N ILE A 150 -9.70 -18.15 11.81
CA ILE A 150 -10.28 -16.80 11.66
C ILE A 150 -9.47 -16.01 10.63
N SER A 151 -8.15 -16.01 10.76
CA SER A 151 -7.25 -15.32 9.83
C SER A 151 -7.40 -15.89 8.41
N ARG A 152 -7.52 -17.23 8.27
CA ARG A 152 -7.78 -17.87 6.98
C ARG A 152 -9.09 -17.40 6.37
N TRP A 153 -10.15 -17.38 7.18
CA TRP A 153 -11.47 -16.89 6.75
C TRP A 153 -11.39 -15.40 6.31
N MET A 154 -10.61 -14.58 7.00
CA MET A 154 -10.38 -13.18 6.61
C MET A 154 -9.71 -13.09 5.24
N SER A 155 -8.68 -13.89 4.97
CA SER A 155 -8.01 -13.93 3.66
C SER A 155 -8.94 -14.46 2.55
N ASP A 156 -9.73 -15.49 2.83
CA ASP A 156 -10.71 -16.08 1.87
C ASP A 156 -11.86 -15.11 1.53
N ASN A 157 -12.18 -14.17 2.42
CA ASN A 157 -13.25 -13.18 2.24
C ASN A 157 -12.71 -11.74 2.07
N ASP A 158 -11.42 -11.61 1.78
CA ASP A 158 -10.83 -10.32 1.42
C ASP A 158 -11.45 -9.80 0.12
N ARG A 159 -11.37 -8.49 -0.09
CA ARG A 159 -11.88 -7.85 -1.31
C ARG A 159 -10.95 -8.02 -2.49
N GLY A 160 -9.70 -8.39 -2.23
CA GLY A 160 -8.71 -8.69 -3.23
C GLY A 160 -8.97 -10.06 -3.84
N GLU A 161 -8.96 -10.14 -5.16
CA GLU A 161 -9.18 -11.39 -5.90
C GLU A 161 -7.88 -12.21 -6.06
N HIS A 162 -6.74 -11.63 -5.64
CA HIS A 162 -5.40 -12.17 -5.88
C HIS A 162 -4.57 -12.28 -4.59
N VAL A 163 -5.18 -12.74 -3.51
CA VAL A 163 -4.45 -13.06 -2.28
C VAL A 163 -3.46 -14.20 -2.56
N ARG A 164 -2.20 -14.00 -2.18
CA ARG A 164 -1.11 -14.95 -2.44
C ARG A 164 -0.44 -15.38 -1.16
N GLU A 165 0.33 -16.45 -1.23
CA GLU A 165 1.34 -16.78 -0.21
C GLU A 165 2.54 -15.81 -0.31
N PRO A 166 3.32 -15.61 0.77
CA PRO A 166 4.53 -14.78 0.77
C PRO A 166 5.47 -15.06 -0.39
N ALA A 167 5.65 -16.34 -0.73
CA ALA A 167 6.51 -16.77 -1.84
C ALA A 167 6.03 -16.23 -3.20
N GLY A 168 4.71 -16.16 -3.42
CA GLY A 168 4.12 -15.63 -4.66
C GLY A 168 4.37 -14.12 -4.81
N PHE A 169 4.12 -13.33 -3.77
CA PHE A 169 4.44 -11.90 -3.76
C PHE A 169 5.94 -11.64 -3.97
N THR A 170 6.78 -12.40 -3.26
CA THR A 170 8.24 -12.27 -3.36
C THR A 170 8.76 -12.62 -4.76
N ALA A 171 8.20 -13.64 -5.40
CA ALA A 171 8.60 -14.04 -6.76
C ALA A 171 8.33 -12.91 -7.77
N LEU A 172 7.15 -12.26 -7.68
CA LEU A 172 6.81 -11.12 -8.53
C LEU A 172 7.75 -9.93 -8.30
N ALA A 173 8.08 -9.63 -7.05
CA ALA A 173 8.96 -8.51 -6.71
C ALA A 173 10.40 -8.73 -7.20
N ARG A 174 10.90 -9.95 -7.15
CA ARG A 174 12.26 -10.31 -7.61
C ARG A 174 12.47 -10.14 -9.11
N GLU A 175 11.43 -10.00 -9.89
CA GLU A 175 11.54 -9.65 -11.31
C GLU A 175 11.97 -8.18 -11.53
N SER A 176 11.86 -7.33 -10.50
CA SER A 176 12.16 -5.90 -10.58
C SER A 176 13.18 -5.41 -9.54
N PHE A 177 13.50 -6.23 -8.54
CA PHE A 177 14.41 -5.86 -7.44
C PHE A 177 15.40 -6.97 -7.11
N GLU A 178 16.67 -6.60 -6.88
CA GLU A 178 17.71 -7.55 -6.43
C GLU A 178 17.50 -7.97 -4.98
N GLU A 179 17.18 -7.01 -4.11
CA GLU A 179 16.97 -7.23 -2.69
C GLU A 179 15.48 -7.20 -2.37
N VAL A 180 14.95 -8.37 -2.04
CA VAL A 180 13.57 -8.56 -1.60
C VAL A 180 13.59 -9.41 -0.34
N ASP A 181 13.18 -8.83 0.77
CA ASP A 181 12.98 -9.50 2.05
C ASP A 181 11.60 -9.17 2.62
N GLY A 182 11.17 -9.92 3.64
CA GLY A 182 9.89 -9.63 4.27
C GLY A 182 9.63 -10.51 5.49
N GLU A 183 8.51 -10.24 6.13
CA GLU A 183 8.03 -10.96 7.30
C GLU A 183 6.52 -11.05 7.35
N ILE A 184 6.01 -12.07 8.04
CA ILE A 184 4.58 -12.19 8.33
C ILE A 184 4.28 -11.35 9.57
N ILE A 185 3.19 -10.57 9.46
CA ILE A 185 2.63 -9.79 10.56
C ILE A 185 1.22 -10.31 10.82
N ASP A 186 0.95 -10.80 12.01
CA ASP A 186 -0.31 -11.41 12.40
C ASP A 186 -0.90 -10.88 13.71
N ASP A 187 -0.21 -9.99 14.41
CA ASP A 187 -0.53 -9.51 15.76
C ASP A 187 -0.98 -8.04 15.84
N VAL A 188 -1.13 -7.35 14.72
CA VAL A 188 -1.37 -5.89 14.70
C VAL A 188 -2.85 -5.51 14.61
N THR A 189 -3.69 -6.38 14.07
CA THR A 189 -5.14 -6.13 13.91
C THR A 189 -5.95 -6.78 15.02
N ARG A 190 -7.10 -6.15 15.37
CA ARG A 190 -8.00 -6.70 16.41
C ARG A 190 -8.69 -7.99 16.00
N ILE A 191 -8.91 -8.17 14.70
CA ILE A 191 -9.37 -9.45 14.14
C ILE A 191 -8.12 -10.15 13.63
N PRO A 192 -7.85 -11.39 14.05
CA PRO A 192 -6.69 -12.14 13.57
C PRO A 192 -6.63 -12.16 12.05
N SER A 193 -5.57 -11.64 11.49
CA SER A 193 -5.33 -11.57 10.04
C SER A 193 -3.83 -11.67 9.79
N SER A 194 -3.44 -12.35 8.72
CA SER A 194 -2.03 -12.49 8.34
C SER A 194 -1.70 -11.58 7.18
N PHE A 195 -0.63 -10.83 7.31
CA PHE A 195 -0.13 -9.92 6.29
C PHE A 195 1.32 -10.25 5.96
N TRP A 196 1.68 -10.09 4.69
CA TRP A 196 3.07 -10.14 4.24
C TRP A 196 3.58 -8.71 4.08
N LEU A 197 4.48 -8.28 4.96
CA LEU A 197 5.23 -7.04 4.80
C LEU A 197 6.48 -7.35 4.00
N MET A 198 6.67 -6.66 2.89
CA MET A 198 7.76 -6.87 1.95
C MET A 198 8.56 -5.58 1.75
N ARG A 199 9.88 -5.69 1.82
CA ARG A 199 10.84 -4.62 1.61
C ARG A 199 11.62 -4.89 0.34
N MET A 200 11.70 -3.90 -0.54
CA MET A 200 12.35 -4.04 -1.84
C MET A 200 13.36 -2.91 -2.05
N ARG A 201 14.55 -3.27 -2.48
CA ARG A 201 15.66 -2.35 -2.74
C ARG A 201 16.43 -2.77 -3.97
N LYS A 202 17.33 -1.89 -4.44
CA LYS A 202 18.16 -2.15 -5.62
C LYS A 202 17.33 -2.56 -6.82
N PRO A 203 16.66 -1.60 -7.49
CA PRO A 203 15.90 -1.88 -8.69
C PRO A 203 16.80 -2.48 -9.78
N LEU A 204 16.31 -3.48 -10.49
CA LEU A 204 16.92 -4.00 -11.70
C LEU A 204 16.70 -2.99 -12.84
N HIS A 205 17.73 -2.72 -13.63
CA HIS A 205 17.72 -1.75 -14.74
C HIS A 205 17.34 -2.41 -16.06
#